data_3adcc687b0c825eeec06d3098690aacc
#
_entry.id   3adcc687b0c825eeec06d3098690aacc
#
_cell.length_a   1.000
_cell.length_b   1.000
_cell.length_c   1.000
_cell.angle_alpha   90.00
_cell.angle_beta   90.00
_cell.angle_gamma   90.00
#
_symmetry.space_group_name_H-M   'P 1'
#
loop_
_entity.id
_entity.type
_entity.pdbx_description
1 polymer ?
#
loop_
_entity_poly.entity_id
_entity_poly.type
_entity_poly.pdbx_seq_one_letter_code
_entity_poly.pdbx_strand_id
1 'polypeptide(L)'
;NIIRNAGHSDSRGVELSLIARPVQPLTLRLSYGYTYARFLDYQKSETVSYTGNMLPLVPRHTLSLNGSYTITPRQGIMDRLVLSVGLNGMGKIYWNEDNLVSQRFYALLNAKASATFGPVTWELWGKNLTDTDYLTYYFKDSAAYGQKGRPVSFGTSLIFDI
;
A
#
# COMPACT_ATOMS: atom_id res chain seq x y z
N ASN A 1 -23.71 -0.57 -21.45
CA ASN A 1 -22.67 -1.43 -20.84
C ASN A 1 -23.19 -2.84 -20.81
N ILE A 2 -22.59 -3.75 -21.57
CA ILE A 2 -22.91 -5.18 -21.52
C ILE A 2 -21.86 -5.79 -20.59
N ILE A 3 -22.29 -6.28 -19.44
CA ILE A 3 -21.44 -7.13 -18.57
C ILE A 3 -21.38 -8.50 -19.23
N ARG A 4 -20.21 -8.89 -19.72
CA ARG A 4 -19.96 -10.24 -20.21
C ARG A 4 -19.08 -10.95 -19.19
N ASN A 5 -19.31 -12.25 -19.00
CA ASN A 5 -18.38 -13.07 -18.24
C ASN A 5 -17.03 -13.07 -18.96
N ALA A 6 -15.98 -12.64 -18.30
CA ALA A 6 -14.62 -13.00 -18.68
C ALA A 6 -14.58 -14.54 -18.65
N GLY A 7 -13.88 -15.15 -19.62
CA GLY A 7 -13.68 -16.58 -19.64
C GLY A 7 -12.96 -17.09 -18.37
N HIS A 8 -12.02 -17.98 -18.52
CA HIS A 8 -11.28 -18.53 -17.37
C HIS A 8 -10.09 -17.64 -17.00
N SER A 9 -9.85 -17.49 -15.71
CA SER A 9 -8.65 -16.85 -15.18
C SER A 9 -7.96 -17.74 -14.15
N ASP A 10 -6.66 -17.57 -13.99
CA ASP A 10 -5.82 -18.27 -13.01
C ASP A 10 -5.11 -17.25 -12.14
N SER A 11 -5.08 -17.51 -10.85
CA SER A 11 -4.36 -16.69 -9.88
C SER A 11 -3.59 -17.59 -8.92
N ARG A 12 -2.28 -17.32 -8.81
CA ARG A 12 -1.36 -18.04 -7.92
C ARG A 12 -0.53 -17.04 -7.16
N GLY A 13 -0.21 -17.34 -5.92
CA GLY A 13 0.55 -16.40 -5.11
C GLY A 13 1.26 -17.06 -3.95
N VAL A 14 2.13 -16.26 -3.34
CA VAL A 14 2.83 -16.59 -2.10
C VAL A 14 2.77 -15.36 -1.20
N GLU A 15 2.49 -15.57 0.07
CA GLU A 15 2.51 -14.53 1.09
C GLU A 15 3.50 -14.90 2.20
N LEU A 16 4.25 -13.90 2.66
CA LEU A 16 5.18 -14.00 3.77
C LEU A 16 4.87 -12.90 4.77
N SER A 17 4.75 -13.27 6.04
CA SER A 17 4.64 -12.33 7.15
C SER A 17 5.65 -12.66 8.23
N LEU A 18 6.37 -11.65 8.71
CA LEU A 18 7.37 -11.77 9.77
C LEU A 18 7.17 -10.66 10.79
N ILE A 19 7.19 -11.03 12.07
CA ILE A 19 7.24 -10.09 13.19
C ILE A 19 8.48 -10.43 14.00
N ALA A 20 9.34 -9.44 14.21
CA ALA A 20 10.56 -9.58 15.00
C ALA A 20 10.64 -8.51 16.09
N ARG A 21 11.16 -8.91 17.24
CA ARG A 21 11.48 -8.03 18.38
C ARG A 21 12.92 -8.26 18.79
N PRO A 22 13.90 -7.74 18.03
CA PRO A 22 15.31 -7.99 18.29
C PRO A 22 15.76 -7.45 19.65
N VAL A 23 15.11 -6.38 20.12
CA VAL A 23 15.25 -5.81 21.46
C VAL A 23 13.88 -5.39 21.98
N GLN A 24 13.69 -5.31 23.29
CA GLN A 24 12.37 -5.02 23.89
C GLN A 24 11.65 -3.81 23.33
N PRO A 25 12.32 -2.64 23.11
CA PRO A 25 11.65 -1.45 22.61
C PRO A 25 11.39 -1.47 21.10
N LEU A 26 11.98 -2.36 20.30
CA LEU A 26 11.91 -2.39 18.86
C LEU A 26 11.01 -3.51 18.34
N THR A 27 9.98 -3.15 17.61
CA THR A 27 9.14 -4.10 16.87
C THR A 27 9.28 -3.84 15.39
N LEU A 28 9.60 -4.89 14.63
CA LEU A 28 9.67 -4.89 13.17
C LEU A 28 8.58 -5.80 12.61
N ARG A 29 7.90 -5.35 11.58
CA ARG A 29 6.90 -6.13 10.83
C ARG A 29 7.21 -6.05 9.36
N LEU A 30 7.31 -7.19 8.72
CA LEU A 30 7.44 -7.34 7.28
C LEU A 30 6.26 -8.16 6.77
N SER A 31 5.63 -7.68 5.71
CA SER A 31 4.68 -8.46 4.93
C SER A 31 5.05 -8.31 3.46
N TYR A 32 5.08 -9.41 2.75
CA TYR A 32 5.35 -9.46 1.33
C TYR A 32 4.37 -10.42 0.66
N GLY A 33 3.77 -9.98 -0.42
CA GLY A 33 2.90 -10.79 -1.27
C GLY A 33 3.41 -10.80 -2.71
N TYR A 34 3.35 -11.95 -3.34
CA TYR A 34 3.52 -12.13 -4.78
C TYR A 34 2.26 -12.76 -5.35
N THR A 35 1.69 -12.14 -6.37
CA THR A 35 0.49 -12.64 -7.06
C THR A 35 0.72 -12.65 -8.56
N TYR A 36 0.55 -13.82 -9.17
CA TYR A 36 0.53 -14.00 -10.62
C TYR A 36 -0.90 -14.35 -11.04
N ALA A 37 -1.58 -13.40 -11.68
CA ALA A 37 -2.98 -13.55 -12.09
C ALA A 37 -3.14 -13.17 -13.57
N ARG A 38 -3.74 -14.06 -14.37
CA ARG A 38 -3.91 -13.87 -15.81
C ARG A 38 -5.21 -14.46 -16.31
N PHE A 39 -5.66 -13.97 -17.47
CA PHE A 39 -6.71 -14.63 -18.22
C PHE A 39 -6.16 -15.90 -18.89
N LEU A 40 -6.84 -17.03 -18.70
CA LEU A 40 -6.56 -18.27 -19.42
C LEU A 40 -7.33 -18.33 -20.74
N ASP A 41 -8.53 -17.75 -20.74
CA ASP A 41 -9.39 -17.64 -21.92
C ASP A 41 -10.23 -16.37 -21.78
N TYR A 42 -9.98 -15.40 -22.64
CA TYR A 42 -10.77 -14.16 -22.68
C TYR A 42 -10.86 -13.62 -24.11
N GLN A 43 -11.97 -13.92 -24.75
CA GLN A 43 -12.30 -13.38 -26.07
C GLN A 43 -13.21 -12.16 -25.91
N LYS A 44 -12.69 -10.96 -26.17
CA LYS A 44 -13.46 -9.72 -26.07
C LYS A 44 -14.39 -9.51 -27.26
N SER A 45 -13.93 -9.88 -28.48
CA SER A 45 -14.69 -9.86 -29.73
C SER A 45 -14.18 -10.96 -30.66
N GLU A 46 -14.78 -11.11 -31.83
CA GLU A 46 -14.34 -12.08 -32.85
C GLU A 46 -12.87 -11.89 -33.25
N THR A 47 -12.36 -10.65 -33.17
CA THR A 47 -11.00 -10.29 -33.61
C THR A 47 -10.05 -9.91 -32.47
N VAL A 48 -10.54 -9.76 -31.23
CA VAL A 48 -9.73 -9.29 -30.09
C VAL A 48 -9.77 -10.29 -28.95
N SER A 49 -8.61 -10.86 -28.64
CA SER A 49 -8.41 -11.75 -27.50
C SER A 49 -7.45 -11.15 -26.49
N TYR A 50 -7.76 -11.29 -25.21
CA TYR A 50 -6.91 -10.89 -24.09
C TYR A 50 -6.38 -12.12 -23.32
N THR A 51 -6.52 -13.30 -23.89
CA THR A 51 -5.96 -14.54 -23.38
C THR A 51 -4.45 -14.39 -23.14
N GLY A 52 -4.00 -14.76 -21.94
CA GLY A 52 -2.61 -14.62 -21.51
C GLY A 52 -2.28 -13.27 -20.87
N ASN A 53 -3.12 -12.24 -21.03
CA ASN A 53 -2.94 -10.96 -20.37
C ASN A 53 -3.12 -11.07 -18.86
N MET A 54 -2.41 -10.19 -18.11
CA MET A 54 -2.53 -10.09 -16.66
C MET A 54 -3.90 -9.51 -16.30
N LEU A 55 -4.47 -9.99 -15.21
CA LEU A 55 -5.69 -9.41 -14.66
C LEU A 55 -5.46 -7.96 -14.27
N PRO A 56 -6.35 -7.04 -14.67
CA PRO A 56 -6.24 -5.64 -14.28
C PRO A 56 -6.42 -5.47 -12.76
N LEU A 57 -5.82 -4.40 -12.23
CA LEU A 57 -5.89 -3.99 -10.83
C LEU A 57 -5.29 -5.00 -9.83
N VAL A 58 -4.59 -6.03 -10.29
CA VAL A 58 -3.88 -7.00 -9.45
C VAL A 58 -2.39 -6.65 -9.43
N PRO A 59 -1.85 -6.15 -8.32
CA PRO A 59 -0.42 -5.88 -8.21
C PRO A 59 0.35 -7.20 -8.15
N ARG A 60 1.44 -7.29 -8.92
CA ARG A 60 2.30 -8.48 -8.92
C ARG A 60 3.06 -8.65 -7.60
N HIS A 61 3.39 -7.55 -6.94
CA HIS A 61 4.10 -7.55 -5.67
C HIS A 61 3.44 -6.56 -4.72
N THR A 62 3.33 -6.92 -3.47
CA THR A 62 2.97 -6.03 -2.37
C THR A 62 4.02 -6.13 -1.29
N LEU A 63 4.42 -5.00 -0.72
CA LEU A 63 5.41 -4.93 0.35
C LEU A 63 4.90 -4.00 1.44
N SER A 64 4.99 -4.44 2.69
CA SER A 64 4.78 -3.57 3.85
C SER A 64 5.89 -3.85 4.85
N LEU A 65 6.71 -2.85 5.13
CA LEU A 65 7.77 -2.89 6.14
C LEU A 65 7.48 -1.81 7.16
N ASN A 66 7.30 -2.20 8.41
CA ASN A 66 7.00 -1.29 9.51
C ASN A 66 7.96 -1.52 10.67
N GLY A 67 8.51 -0.43 11.19
CA GLY A 67 9.31 -0.41 12.41
C GLY A 67 8.69 0.51 13.44
N SER A 68 8.66 0.09 14.70
CA SER A 68 8.26 0.95 15.82
C SER A 68 9.24 0.79 16.97
N TYR A 69 9.67 1.92 17.53
CA TYR A 69 10.56 1.97 18.68
C TYR A 69 9.86 2.71 19.82
N THR A 70 9.75 2.04 20.97
CA THR A 70 9.07 2.56 22.15
C THR A 70 10.11 3.01 23.17
N ILE A 71 10.02 4.26 23.60
CA ILE A 71 10.83 4.85 24.66
C ILE A 71 9.91 5.09 25.87
N THR A 72 10.28 4.54 27.02
CA THR A 72 9.59 4.78 28.30
C THR A 72 10.56 5.48 29.22
N PRO A 73 10.48 6.83 29.34
CA PRO A 73 11.35 7.57 30.24
C PRO A 73 11.13 7.14 31.70
N ARG A 74 12.21 7.10 32.47
CA ARG A 74 12.11 6.75 33.89
C ARG A 74 11.67 7.92 34.76
N GLN A 75 11.83 9.14 34.27
CA GLN A 75 11.52 10.38 34.98
C GLN A 75 10.99 11.40 33.97
N GLY A 76 10.18 12.35 34.45
CA GLY A 76 9.60 13.42 33.65
C GLY A 76 8.08 13.30 33.52
N ILE A 77 7.50 14.18 32.73
CA ILE A 77 6.04 14.27 32.50
C ILE A 77 5.53 13.38 31.37
N MET A 78 6.44 12.86 30.55
CA MET A 78 6.11 12.00 29.42
C MET A 78 6.17 10.53 29.83
N ASP A 79 5.07 9.78 29.69
CA ASP A 79 4.99 8.39 30.05
C ASP A 79 5.59 7.49 28.97
N ARG A 80 5.37 7.83 27.69
CA ARG A 80 5.79 7.01 26.58
C ARG A 80 5.96 7.81 25.31
N LEU A 81 7.00 7.51 24.54
CA LEU A 81 7.18 7.98 23.16
C LEU A 81 7.30 6.77 22.23
N VAL A 82 6.47 6.73 21.20
CA VAL A 82 6.54 5.70 20.14
C VAL A 82 6.93 6.39 18.84
N LEU A 83 8.05 6.00 18.27
CA LEU A 83 8.50 6.39 16.95
C LEU A 83 8.20 5.27 15.97
N SER A 84 7.50 5.56 14.89
CA SER A 84 7.09 4.58 13.90
C SER A 84 7.48 5.04 12.50
N VAL A 85 8.00 4.12 11.69
CA VAL A 85 8.30 4.32 10.27
C VAL A 85 7.70 3.16 9.51
N GLY A 86 7.07 3.45 8.37
CA GLY A 86 6.46 2.46 7.51
C GLY A 86 6.77 2.72 6.04
N LEU A 87 7.16 1.67 5.32
CA LEU A 87 7.32 1.67 3.88
C LEU A 87 6.30 0.70 3.27
N ASN A 88 5.43 1.23 2.40
CA ASN A 88 4.44 0.43 1.69
C ASN A 88 4.71 0.49 0.20
N GLY A 89 5.05 -0.65 -0.39
CA GLY A 89 5.35 -0.79 -1.80
C GLY A 89 4.26 -1.54 -2.56
N MET A 90 3.98 -1.09 -3.76
CA MET A 90 3.07 -1.75 -4.70
C MET A 90 3.80 -2.00 -6.01
N GLY A 91 3.79 -3.25 -6.47
CA GLY A 91 4.37 -3.68 -7.71
C GLY A 91 3.58 -3.18 -8.93
N LYS A 92 4.05 -3.59 -10.10
CA LYS A 92 3.37 -3.23 -11.35
C LYS A 92 1.93 -3.73 -11.33
N ILE A 93 0.99 -2.83 -11.69
CA ILE A 93 -0.40 -3.14 -11.97
C ILE A 93 -0.75 -2.68 -13.38
N TYR A 94 -1.64 -3.41 -14.04
CA TYR A 94 -2.27 -3.01 -15.30
C TYR A 94 -3.65 -2.44 -14.99
N TRP A 95 -4.04 -1.40 -15.73
CA TRP A 95 -5.32 -0.74 -15.51
C TRP A 95 -6.47 -1.37 -16.30
N ASN A 96 -6.15 -1.98 -17.44
CA ASN A 96 -7.12 -2.53 -18.39
C ASN A 96 -6.74 -3.94 -18.79
N GLU A 97 -7.69 -4.68 -19.35
CA GLU A 97 -7.52 -6.06 -19.80
C GLU A 97 -6.53 -6.18 -20.98
N ASP A 98 -6.35 -5.12 -21.77
CA ASP A 98 -5.41 -5.07 -22.89
C ASP A 98 -3.94 -4.98 -22.46
N ASN A 99 -3.69 -4.68 -21.18
CA ASN A 99 -2.38 -4.48 -20.56
C ASN A 99 -1.52 -3.38 -21.21
N LEU A 100 -2.11 -2.45 -21.96
CA LEU A 100 -1.38 -1.36 -22.61
C LEU A 100 -0.96 -0.27 -21.62
N VAL A 101 -1.76 -0.03 -20.59
CA VAL A 101 -1.48 1.00 -19.59
C VAL A 101 -1.23 0.34 -18.23
N SER A 102 -0.15 0.76 -17.59
CA SER A 102 0.25 0.21 -16.30
C SER A 102 0.85 1.26 -15.37
N GLN A 103 0.69 1.09 -14.08
CA GLN A 103 1.45 1.76 -13.05
C GLN A 103 2.71 0.93 -12.75
N ARG A 104 3.88 1.57 -12.77
CA ARG A 104 5.14 0.93 -12.34
C ARG A 104 5.17 0.75 -10.82
N PHE A 105 6.13 -0.03 -10.33
CA PHE A 105 6.38 -0.12 -8.90
C PHE A 105 6.56 1.26 -8.28
N TYR A 106 5.93 1.47 -7.13
CA TYR A 106 6.15 2.64 -6.29
C TYR A 106 6.16 2.25 -4.81
N ALA A 107 6.74 3.08 -3.97
CA ALA A 107 6.74 2.90 -2.53
C ALA A 107 6.46 4.22 -1.81
N LEU A 108 5.71 4.15 -0.73
CA LEU A 108 5.31 5.28 0.10
C LEU A 108 5.95 5.16 1.47
N LEU A 109 6.78 6.14 1.83
CA LEU A 109 7.39 6.25 3.15
C LEU A 109 6.50 7.10 4.06
N ASN A 110 6.20 6.57 5.24
CA ASN A 110 5.41 7.25 6.26
C ASN A 110 6.15 7.21 7.59
N ALA A 111 5.96 8.22 8.43
CA ALA A 111 6.50 8.24 9.79
C ALA A 111 5.48 8.83 10.76
N LYS A 112 5.56 8.40 12.01
CA LYS A 112 4.74 8.92 13.11
C LYS A 112 5.54 8.94 14.41
N ALA A 113 5.38 10.01 15.17
CA ALA A 113 5.80 10.12 16.56
C ALA A 113 4.55 10.29 17.43
N SER A 114 4.43 9.50 18.50
CA SER A 114 3.28 9.51 19.43
C SER A 114 3.79 9.62 20.85
N ALA A 115 3.52 10.73 21.51
CA ALA A 115 3.94 11.03 22.89
C ALA A 115 2.73 11.01 23.82
N THR A 116 2.79 10.19 24.89
CA THR A 116 1.71 10.03 25.89
C THR A 116 2.09 10.74 27.18
N PHE A 117 1.15 11.51 27.74
CA PHE A 117 1.25 12.28 28.96
C PHE A 117 -0.02 12.06 29.80
N GLY A 118 -0.03 11.11 30.71
CA GLY A 118 -1.23 10.71 31.44
C GLY A 118 -2.37 10.33 30.48
N PRO A 119 -3.53 11.02 30.55
CA PRO A 119 -4.67 10.72 29.70
C PRO A 119 -4.57 11.33 28.28
N VAL A 120 -3.47 12.03 27.96
CA VAL A 120 -3.34 12.74 26.68
C VAL A 120 -2.24 12.11 25.85
N THR A 121 -2.56 11.77 24.61
CA THR A 121 -1.56 11.34 23.61
C THR A 121 -1.52 12.35 22.47
N TRP A 122 -0.35 12.90 22.22
CA TRP A 122 -0.08 13.80 21.09
C TRP A 122 0.66 13.06 20.00
N GLU A 123 0.12 13.12 18.78
CA GLU A 123 0.70 12.48 17.59
C GLU A 123 1.11 13.52 16.55
N LEU A 124 2.29 13.33 15.98
CA LEU A 124 2.75 13.97 14.76
C LEU A 124 2.96 12.91 13.70
N TRP A 125 2.48 13.14 12.50
CA TRP A 125 2.62 12.17 11.41
C TRP A 125 2.94 12.85 10.08
N GLY A 126 3.65 12.12 9.24
CA GLY A 126 3.92 12.47 7.85
C GLY A 126 3.64 11.26 6.96
N LYS A 127 2.98 11.49 5.84
CA LYS A 127 2.64 10.47 4.83
C LYS A 127 3.26 10.84 3.50
N ASN A 128 3.66 9.81 2.74
CA ASN A 128 4.34 9.94 1.46
C ASN A 128 5.53 10.90 1.55
N LEU A 129 6.41 10.69 2.52
CA LEU A 129 7.54 11.59 2.84
C LEU A 129 8.55 11.75 1.70
N THR A 130 8.55 10.83 0.75
CA THR A 130 9.38 10.88 -0.46
C THR A 130 8.70 11.63 -1.61
N ASP A 131 7.47 12.13 -1.40
CA ASP A 131 6.63 12.79 -2.40
C ASP A 131 6.54 11.98 -3.71
N THR A 132 6.35 10.68 -3.57
CA THR A 132 6.27 9.76 -4.70
C THR A 132 5.00 10.01 -5.49
N ASP A 133 5.13 10.30 -6.79
CA ASP A 133 4.01 10.39 -7.74
C ASP A 133 3.52 8.99 -8.10
N TYR A 134 2.22 8.74 -7.95
CA TYR A 134 1.57 7.49 -8.33
C TYR A 134 0.10 7.73 -8.67
N LEU A 135 -0.48 6.80 -9.43
CA LEU A 135 -1.92 6.79 -9.72
C LEU A 135 -2.64 5.84 -8.77
N THR A 136 -3.78 6.26 -8.27
CA THR A 136 -4.72 5.42 -7.50
C THR A 136 -5.77 4.79 -8.40
N TYR A 137 -6.03 5.42 -9.54
CA TYR A 137 -6.98 4.94 -10.54
C TYR A 137 -6.62 5.49 -11.92
N TYR A 138 -6.90 4.71 -12.95
CA TYR A 138 -6.81 5.11 -14.35
C TYR A 138 -7.96 4.50 -15.13
N PHE A 139 -8.57 5.30 -15.98
CA PHE A 139 -9.63 4.88 -16.88
C PHE A 139 -9.45 5.57 -18.23
N LYS A 140 -9.67 4.86 -19.32
CA LYS A 140 -9.63 5.39 -20.68
C LYS A 140 -10.90 4.98 -21.42
N ASP A 141 -11.64 5.95 -21.88
CA ASP A 141 -12.73 5.82 -22.84
C ASP A 141 -12.42 6.70 -24.04
N SER A 142 -13.19 7.71 -24.34
CA SER A 142 -12.92 8.74 -25.38
C SER A 142 -11.74 9.65 -25.00
N ALA A 143 -11.52 9.87 -23.70
CA ALA A 143 -10.36 10.53 -23.13
C ALA A 143 -9.72 9.67 -22.02
N ALA A 144 -8.45 9.95 -21.67
CA ALA A 144 -7.75 9.29 -20.60
C ALA A 144 -7.91 10.10 -19.30
N TYR A 145 -8.33 9.43 -18.23
CA TYR A 145 -8.50 10.01 -16.90
C TYR A 145 -7.61 9.26 -15.92
N GLY A 146 -6.87 10.00 -15.09
CA GLY A 146 -6.03 9.44 -14.03
C GLY A 146 -6.28 10.16 -12.71
N GLN A 147 -6.44 9.43 -11.64
CA GLN A 147 -6.48 9.98 -10.29
C GLN A 147 -5.10 9.80 -9.65
N LYS A 148 -4.44 10.92 -9.34
CA LYS A 148 -3.18 10.90 -8.60
C LYS A 148 -3.41 10.52 -7.15
N GLY A 149 -2.43 9.83 -6.58
CA GLY A 149 -2.32 9.60 -5.16
C GLY A 149 -2.06 10.89 -4.37
N ARG A 150 -2.18 10.81 -3.08
CA ARG A 150 -1.91 11.97 -2.21
C ARG A 150 -0.42 12.31 -2.24
N PRO A 151 -0.05 13.59 -2.41
CA PRO A 151 1.32 14.04 -2.27
C PRO A 151 1.79 13.93 -0.80
N VAL A 152 2.99 14.37 -0.53
CA VAL A 152 3.50 14.50 0.84
C VAL A 152 2.51 15.29 1.69
N SER A 153 2.21 14.78 2.88
CA SER A 153 1.29 15.42 3.82
C SER A 153 1.74 15.20 5.26
N PHE A 154 1.49 16.19 6.09
CA PHE A 154 1.79 16.18 7.52
C PHE A 154 0.55 16.52 8.31
N GLY A 155 0.51 16.08 9.54
CA GLY A 155 -0.58 16.43 10.44
C GLY A 155 -0.27 16.11 11.88
N THR A 156 -1.17 16.55 12.75
CA THR A 156 -1.11 16.30 14.18
C THR A 156 -2.47 15.86 14.71
N SER A 157 -2.47 15.10 15.78
CA SER A 157 -3.68 14.64 16.46
C SER A 157 -3.49 14.70 17.97
N LEU A 158 -4.54 15.05 18.70
CA LEU A 158 -4.62 14.93 20.15
C LEU A 158 -5.70 13.89 20.49
N ILE A 159 -5.36 12.92 21.30
CA ILE A 159 -6.23 11.84 21.74
C ILE A 159 -6.38 11.94 23.25
N PHE A 160 -7.60 11.91 23.75
CA PHE A 160 -7.92 11.93 25.18
C PHE A 160 -8.54 10.59 25.57
N ASP A 161 -7.91 9.88 26.50
CA ASP A 161 -8.46 8.69 27.15
C ASP A 161 -9.28 9.15 28.35
N ILE A 162 -10.61 8.92 28.30
CA ILE A 162 -11.60 9.34 29.30
C ILE A 162 -12.03 8.13 30.12
#